data_3a403c559a599b75b2eea83f56679291
#
_entry.id   3a403c559a599b75b2eea83f56679291
#
_cell.length_a   1.000
_cell.length_b   1.000
_cell.length_c   1.000
_cell.angle_alpha   90.00
_cell.angle_beta   90.00
_cell.angle_gamma   90.00
#
_symmetry.space_group_name_H-M   'P 1'
#
loop_
_entity.id
_entity.type
_entity.pdbx_description
1 polymer ?
#
loop_
_entity_poly.entity_id
_entity_poly.type
_entity_poly.pdbx_seq_one_letter_code
_entity_poly.pdbx_strand_id
1 'polypeptide(L)' 'MDSEMLGRIISAARKQKNLSQKELGDLLNVSNKAVSKWENGTAMPDFKKLNALAEYFGVTMDELLGFSNDKNNNDNIN' A
#
# COMPACT_ATOMS: atom_id res chain seq x y z
N MET A 1 2.22 12.84 1.28
CA MET A 1 1.88 11.43 1.52
C MET A 1 2.54 10.94 2.77
N ASP A 2 1.83 10.15 3.53
CA ASP A 2 2.30 9.67 4.83
C ASP A 2 2.83 8.25 4.67
N SER A 3 4.14 8.06 4.84
CA SER A 3 4.72 6.74 4.66
C SER A 3 4.29 5.75 5.73
N GLU A 4 3.96 6.22 6.93
CA GLU A 4 3.44 5.34 7.96
C GLU A 4 2.05 4.84 7.60
N MET A 5 1.20 5.72 7.11
CA MET A 5 -0.14 5.31 6.71
C MET A 5 -0.09 4.33 5.54
N LEU A 6 0.76 4.62 4.56
CA LEU A 6 0.93 3.71 3.44
C LEU A 6 1.38 2.34 3.93
N GLY A 7 2.32 2.32 4.86
CA GLY A 7 2.81 1.06 5.41
C GLY A 7 1.71 0.25 6.08
N ARG A 8 0.84 0.91 6.83
CA ARG A 8 -0.27 0.22 7.48
C ARG A 8 -1.25 -0.34 6.46
N ILE A 9 -1.50 0.41 5.39
CA ILE A 9 -2.40 -0.07 4.34
C ILE A 9 -1.81 -1.28 3.64
N ILE A 10 -0.51 -1.24 3.32
CA ILE A 10 0.15 -2.37 2.68
C ILE A 10 0.09 -3.59 3.58
N SER A 11 0.39 -3.40 4.87
CA SER A 11 0.40 -4.51 5.82
C SER A 11 -0.98 -5.14 5.93
N ALA A 12 -2.02 -4.31 6.06
CA ALA A 12 -3.38 -4.81 6.20
C ALA A 12 -3.82 -5.55 4.95
N ALA A 13 -3.54 -5.01 3.78
CA ALA A 13 -3.93 -5.66 2.53
C ALA A 13 -3.19 -6.97 2.33
N ARG A 14 -1.90 -6.99 2.66
CA ARG A 14 -1.12 -8.21 2.56
C ARG A 14 -1.70 -9.31 3.44
N LYS A 15 -2.02 -8.95 4.68
CA LYS A 15 -2.56 -9.93 5.62
C LYS A 15 -3.92 -10.43 5.19
N GLN A 16 -4.73 -9.56 4.60
CA GLN A 16 -6.01 -10.00 4.08
C GLN A 16 -5.88 -11.05 2.98
N LYS A 17 -4.77 -11.00 2.25
CA LYS A 17 -4.52 -11.99 1.21
C LYS A 17 -3.71 -13.18 1.74
N ASN A 18 -3.46 -13.22 3.04
CA ASN A 18 -2.74 -14.32 3.69
C ASN A 18 -1.33 -14.49 3.13
N LEU A 19 -0.68 -13.38 2.82
CA LEU A 19 0.67 -13.42 2.31
C LEU A 19 1.67 -13.03 3.37
N SER A 20 2.83 -13.68 3.35
CA SER A 20 3.96 -13.23 4.16
C SER A 20 4.62 -12.04 3.46
N GLN A 21 5.49 -11.34 4.18
CA GLN A 21 6.27 -10.28 3.56
C GLN A 21 7.13 -10.82 2.42
N LYS A 22 7.68 -12.02 2.62
CA LYS A 22 8.50 -12.63 1.58
C LYS A 22 7.67 -12.93 0.35
N GLU A 23 6.47 -13.45 0.54
CA GLU A 23 5.61 -13.77 -0.59
C GLU A 23 5.22 -12.53 -1.37
N LEU A 24 4.88 -11.45 -0.66
CA LEU A 24 4.58 -10.20 -1.34
C LEU A 24 5.81 -9.68 -2.08
N GLY A 25 6.98 -9.77 -1.46
CA GLY A 25 8.22 -9.36 -2.11
C GLY A 25 8.47 -10.14 -3.38
N ASP A 26 8.26 -11.46 -3.34
CA ASP A 26 8.43 -12.29 -4.53
C ASP A 26 7.50 -11.86 -5.65
N LEU A 27 6.26 -11.53 -5.33
CA LEU A 27 5.30 -11.07 -6.34
C LEU A 27 5.73 -9.77 -6.99
N LEU A 28 6.36 -8.89 -6.22
CA LEU A 28 6.76 -7.59 -6.72
C LEU A 28 8.22 -7.53 -7.13
N ASN A 29 8.91 -8.65 -7.00
CA ASN A 29 10.31 -8.75 -7.38
C ASN A 29 11.20 -7.85 -6.53
N VAL A 30 10.92 -7.82 -5.24
CA VAL A 30 11.74 -7.10 -4.26
C VAL A 30 12.00 -8.01 -3.08
N SER A 31 12.94 -7.63 -2.22
CA SER A 31 13.25 -8.43 -1.05
C SER A 31 12.19 -8.29 0.02
N ASN A 32 12.12 -9.27 0.93
CA ASN A 32 11.19 -9.13 2.05
C ASN A 32 11.62 -8.01 2.97
N LYS A 33 12.91 -7.69 2.99
CA LYS A 33 13.38 -6.55 3.77
C LYS A 33 12.79 -5.24 3.23
N ALA A 34 12.68 -5.13 1.92
CA ALA A 34 12.07 -3.95 1.32
C ALA A 34 10.61 -3.84 1.74
N VAL A 35 9.86 -4.95 1.69
CA VAL A 35 8.46 -4.93 2.11
C VAL A 35 8.36 -4.54 3.59
N SER A 36 9.25 -5.07 4.41
CA SER A 36 9.25 -4.73 5.83
C SER A 36 9.46 -3.22 6.05
N LYS A 37 10.39 -2.64 5.31
CA LYS A 37 10.63 -1.20 5.44
C LYS A 37 9.43 -0.38 4.98
N TRP A 38 8.75 -0.82 3.93
CA TRP A 38 7.52 -0.15 3.51
C TRP A 38 6.47 -0.19 4.61
N GLU A 39 6.31 -1.36 5.22
CA GLU A 39 5.26 -1.55 6.21
C GLU A 39 5.52 -0.79 7.50
N ASN A 40 6.79 -0.58 7.85
CA ASN A 40 7.07 0.19 9.06
C ASN A 40 7.35 1.67 8.78
N GLY A 41 7.21 2.08 7.53
CA GLY A 41 7.29 3.50 7.20
C GLY A 41 8.68 4.06 7.02
N THR A 42 9.71 3.21 7.00
CA THR A 42 11.08 3.70 6.88
C THR A 42 11.55 3.81 5.43
N ALA A 43 10.77 3.29 4.49
CA ALA A 43 11.05 3.45 3.07
C ALA A 43 9.74 3.45 2.33
N MET A 44 9.74 3.99 1.12
CA MET A 44 8.56 4.03 0.28
C MET A 44 8.81 3.27 -1.00
N PRO A 45 7.80 2.55 -1.49
CA PRO A 45 7.91 1.95 -2.83
C PRO A 45 7.97 3.05 -3.88
N ASP A 46 8.68 2.79 -4.97
CA ASP A 46 8.66 3.75 -6.08
C ASP A 46 7.31 3.66 -6.80
N PHE A 47 7.10 4.55 -7.77
CA PHE A 47 5.80 4.64 -8.43
C PHE A 47 5.40 3.33 -9.10
N LYS A 48 6.34 2.65 -9.74
CA LYS A 48 6.02 1.39 -10.40
C LYS A 48 5.56 0.34 -9.39
N LYS A 49 6.21 0.28 -8.25
CA LYS A 49 5.82 -0.66 -7.22
C LYS A 49 4.48 -0.28 -6.58
N LEU A 50 4.25 1.02 -6.40
CA LEU A 50 2.95 1.47 -5.90
C LEU A 50 1.83 1.05 -6.83
N ASN A 51 2.04 1.23 -8.13
CA ASN A 51 1.04 0.86 -9.10
C ASN A 51 0.78 -0.65 -9.09
N ALA A 52 1.85 -1.44 -8.99
CA ALA A 52 1.72 -2.89 -8.93
C ALA A 52 0.99 -3.32 -7.66
N LEU A 53 1.28 -2.66 -6.54
CA LEU A 53 0.58 -2.96 -5.29
C LEU A 53 -0.90 -2.66 -5.42
N ALA A 54 -1.25 -1.52 -6.01
CA ALA A 54 -2.65 -1.16 -6.18
C ALA A 54 -3.37 -2.20 -7.04
N GLU A 55 -2.75 -2.60 -8.13
CA GLU A 55 -3.33 -3.61 -9.01
C GLU A 55 -3.50 -4.94 -8.30
N TYR A 56 -2.45 -5.37 -7.61
CA TYR A 56 -2.49 -6.67 -6.95
C TYR A 56 -3.54 -6.71 -5.85
N PHE A 57 -3.66 -5.62 -5.09
CA PHE A 57 -4.63 -5.57 -4.00
C PHE A 57 -6.04 -5.22 -4.47
N GLY A 58 -6.19 -4.82 -5.73
CA GLY A 58 -7.51 -4.48 -6.28
C GLY A 58 -8.04 -3.17 -5.76
N VAL A 59 -7.17 -2.21 -5.51
CA VAL A 59 -7.56 -0.90 -5.01
C VAL A 59 -7.05 0.17 -5.96
N THR A 60 -7.60 1.38 -5.84
CA THR A 60 -7.11 2.50 -6.62
C THR A 60 -5.84 3.04 -5.97
N MET A 61 -5.09 3.83 -6.73
CA MET A 61 -3.94 4.52 -6.15
C MET A 61 -4.36 5.42 -5.01
N ASP A 62 -5.49 6.11 -5.14
CA ASP A 62 -5.98 6.96 -4.06
C ASP A 62 -6.24 6.16 -2.79
N GLU A 63 -6.83 5.00 -2.95
CA GLU A 63 -7.09 4.14 -1.79
C GLU A 63 -5.79 3.66 -1.16
N LEU A 64 -4.84 3.27 -2.00
CA LEU A 64 -3.57 2.79 -1.50
C LEU A 64 -2.83 3.89 -0.74
N LEU A 65 -2.92 5.10 -1.22
CA LEU A 65 -2.24 6.23 -0.61
C LEU A 65 -3.02 6.88 0.51
N GLY A 66 -4.21 6.36 0.80
CA GLY A 66 -4.99 6.85 1.92
C GLY A 66 -5.82 8.09 1.64
N PHE A 67 -6.01 8.43 0.36
CA PHE A 67 -6.78 9.61 0.00
C PHE A 67 -8.26 9.37 -0.15
N SER A 68 -8.65 8.12 -0.32
CA SER A 68 -10.03 7.83 -0.68
C SER A 68 -11.01 8.24 0.38
N ASN A 69 -10.59 8.30 1.62
CA ASN A 69 -11.47 8.65 2.69
C ASN A 69 -11.88 10.10 2.67
N ASP A 70 -11.05 10.91 2.10
CA ASP A 70 -11.29 12.34 2.18
C ASP A 70 -12.44 12.79 1.35
N LYS A 71 -12.69 12.13 0.29
CA LYS A 71 -13.73 12.57 -0.60
C LYS A 71 -15.10 12.39 -0.05
N ASN A 72 -15.23 11.61 0.96
CA ASN A 72 -16.54 11.45 1.53
C ASN A 72 -17.10 12.70 2.00
N ASN A 73 -16.29 13.51 2.29
CA ASN A 73 -16.76 14.72 2.75
C ASN A 73 -17.01 15.68 1.70
N ASN A 74 -16.74 15.42 1.15
CA ASN A 74 -17.01 16.18 0.45
C ASN A 74 -17.82 16.33 -0.20
N ASP A 75 -17.77 15.84 -0.15
CA ASP A 75 -18.58 15.95 -0.61
C ASP A 75 -19.31 16.48 -0.56
N ASN A 76 -19.09 16.61 -0.21
CA ASN A 76 -19.78 17.08 -0.22
C ASN A 76 -20.09 17.87 -0.34
N ILE A 77 -19.95 17.98 -0.23
CA ILE A 77 -20.33 18.63 -0.30
C ILE A 77 -20.66 19.24 -0.73
N ASN A 78 -20.73 19.15 -0.89
CA ASN A 78 -21.11 19.68 -1.49
C ASN A 78 -21.49 19.99 -1.73
#